data_94b7afc178cf2f1ca4eec62426abe920
#
_entry.id   94b7afc178cf2f1ca4eec62426abe920
#
_cell.length_a   1.000
_cell.length_b   1.000
_cell.length_c   1.000
_cell.angle_alpha   90.00
_cell.angle_beta   90.00
_cell.angle_gamma   90.00
#
_symmetry.space_group_name_H-M   'P 1'
#
loop_
_entity.id
_entity.type
_entity.pdbx_description
1 polymer ?
#
loop_
_entity_poly.entity_id
_entity_poly.type
_entity_poly.pdbx_seq_one_letter_code
_entity_poly.pdbx_strand_id
1 'polypeptide(L)'
;AYKCFDENEQSKPLKKKNIKFRSKWRNVHEKKYPKNKKFTIRLKIPDNYEIKINDLVQGKVVVNSNEVDDYILVRSNRMPTFLLASVVDDISMGVTDIIRGDDHLTNTFRQFFLYKMSQTKLPNFAHIPLILNEKGEKLSKRDNVPSLIDFKQKGYLSQAIVNYLLRLGWSYGNKEILDLDFSKKVFSIKDVGKSPSKIDKKKIDFLNQFYLKEISAKKIYSDLNK
;
A
#
# COMPACT_ATOMS: atom_id res chain seq x y z
N ALA A 1 -13.24 20.88 -5.15
CA ALA A 1 -12.99 20.21 -6.45
C ALA A 1 -13.40 21.15 -7.59
N TYR A 2 -12.99 20.86 -8.82
CA TYR A 2 -13.33 21.63 -10.02
C TYR A 2 -13.41 20.72 -11.24
N LYS A 3 -14.16 21.16 -12.28
CA LYS A 3 -14.23 20.48 -13.57
C LYS A 3 -13.02 20.85 -14.44
N CYS A 4 -12.37 19.85 -15.00
CA CYS A 4 -11.24 20.00 -15.92
C CYS A 4 -11.63 19.42 -17.29
N PHE A 5 -11.50 20.22 -18.34
CA PHE A 5 -12.00 19.89 -19.69
C PHE A 5 -10.89 19.49 -20.66
N ASP A 6 -9.64 19.50 -20.25
CA ASP A 6 -8.50 19.17 -21.11
C ASP A 6 -8.07 17.71 -20.90
N GLU A 7 -8.51 16.81 -21.78
CA GLU A 7 -8.13 15.39 -21.75
C GLU A 7 -6.62 15.19 -22.06
N ASN A 8 -6.05 16.03 -22.93
CA ASN A 8 -4.65 15.92 -23.36
C ASN A 8 -3.63 16.35 -22.28
N GLU A 9 -4.07 17.03 -21.23
CA GLU A 9 -3.18 17.40 -20.11
C GLU A 9 -2.83 16.19 -19.23
N GLN A 10 -3.52 15.05 -19.38
CA GLN A 10 -3.24 13.83 -18.60
C GLN A 10 -2.05 13.03 -19.11
N SER A 11 -1.75 13.12 -20.41
CA SER A 11 -0.82 12.22 -21.09
C SER A 11 0.56 12.81 -21.36
N LYS A 12 0.78 14.09 -21.07
CA LYS A 12 2.12 14.68 -21.18
C LYS A 12 2.85 14.51 -19.84
N PRO A 13 3.82 13.58 -19.73
CA PRO A 13 4.75 13.64 -18.63
C PRO A 13 5.43 15.00 -18.70
N LEU A 14 5.18 15.84 -17.70
CA LEU A 14 5.88 17.11 -17.58
C LEU A 14 7.37 16.79 -17.43
N LYS A 15 8.12 16.87 -18.52
CA LYS A 15 9.56 16.61 -18.61
C LYS A 15 10.41 17.54 -17.75
N LYS A 16 9.80 18.51 -17.06
CA LYS A 16 10.49 19.39 -16.10
C LYS A 16 10.29 18.85 -14.70
N LYS A 17 11.39 18.44 -14.08
CA LYS A 17 11.48 18.09 -12.66
C LYS A 17 10.73 19.11 -11.80
N ASN A 18 9.83 18.61 -10.94
CA ASN A 18 9.18 19.30 -9.82
C ASN A 18 7.99 20.25 -10.09
N ILE A 19 7.41 20.30 -11.28
CA ILE A 19 6.16 21.06 -11.49
C ILE A 19 4.98 20.10 -11.35
N LYS A 20 4.20 20.25 -10.29
CA LYS A 20 2.98 19.49 -10.06
C LYS A 20 1.83 20.02 -10.93
N PHE A 21 0.97 19.10 -11.36
CA PHE A 21 -0.11 19.46 -12.26
C PHE A 21 -1.12 20.39 -11.58
N ARG A 22 -1.32 21.55 -12.18
CA ARG A 22 -2.38 22.54 -11.89
C ARG A 22 -3.05 22.92 -13.19
N SER A 23 -4.34 22.60 -13.36
CA SER A 23 -5.07 22.92 -14.59
C SER A 23 -5.39 24.42 -14.66
N LYS A 24 -5.43 24.96 -15.89
CA LYS A 24 -5.96 26.31 -16.13
C LYS A 24 -7.42 26.47 -15.67
N TRP A 25 -8.18 25.36 -15.57
CA TRP A 25 -9.56 25.35 -15.11
C TRP A 25 -9.70 25.46 -13.58
N ARG A 26 -8.60 25.37 -12.84
CA ARG A 26 -8.57 25.35 -11.36
C ARG A 26 -9.31 26.54 -10.70
N ASN A 27 -9.21 27.73 -11.32
CA ASN A 27 -9.77 28.97 -10.79
C ASN A 27 -10.85 29.59 -11.70
N VAL A 28 -11.28 28.83 -12.72
CA VAL A 28 -12.33 29.32 -13.63
C VAL A 28 -13.69 29.13 -12.97
N HIS A 29 -14.50 30.20 -12.96
CA HIS A 29 -15.85 30.16 -12.41
C HIS A 29 -16.76 29.25 -13.27
N GLU A 30 -17.67 28.51 -12.66
CA GLU A 30 -18.52 27.51 -13.33
C GLU A 30 -19.35 28.06 -14.49
N LYS A 31 -19.78 29.32 -14.41
CA LYS A 31 -20.51 30.01 -15.51
C LYS A 31 -19.73 30.07 -16.83
N LYS A 32 -18.37 29.96 -16.77
CA LYS A 32 -17.48 29.95 -17.93
C LYS A 32 -17.14 28.54 -18.43
N TYR A 33 -17.72 27.53 -17.84
CA TYR A 33 -17.48 26.15 -18.28
C TYR A 33 -18.12 25.86 -19.63
N PRO A 34 -17.43 25.13 -20.52
CA PRO A 34 -17.99 24.74 -21.83
C PRO A 34 -19.24 23.88 -21.65
N LYS A 35 -20.30 24.20 -22.38
CA LYS A 35 -21.49 23.35 -22.45
C LYS A 35 -21.19 22.11 -23.31
N ASN A 36 -21.78 20.97 -22.95
CA ASN A 36 -21.71 19.70 -23.70
C ASN A 36 -20.30 19.14 -23.97
N LYS A 37 -19.30 19.50 -23.16
CA LYS A 37 -17.96 18.95 -23.25
C LYS A 37 -17.70 17.95 -22.12
N LYS A 38 -17.06 16.82 -22.44
CA LYS A 38 -16.60 15.85 -21.43
C LYS A 38 -15.59 16.51 -20.51
N PHE A 39 -15.62 16.18 -19.22
CA PHE A 39 -14.71 16.70 -18.23
C PHE A 39 -14.36 15.66 -17.18
N THR A 40 -13.23 15.83 -16.53
CA THR A 40 -12.85 15.15 -15.30
C THR A 40 -13.12 16.04 -14.11
N ILE A 41 -13.32 15.45 -12.91
CA ILE A 41 -13.38 16.19 -11.66
C ILE A 41 -12.04 16.02 -10.96
N ARG A 42 -11.39 17.13 -10.61
CA ARG A 42 -10.12 17.14 -9.90
C ARG A 42 -10.27 17.74 -8.51
N LEU A 43 -9.47 17.23 -7.57
CA LEU A 43 -9.36 17.86 -6.26
C LEU A 43 -8.50 19.12 -6.39
N LYS A 44 -8.98 20.22 -5.84
CA LYS A 44 -8.20 21.45 -5.70
C LYS A 44 -7.38 21.38 -4.42
N ILE A 45 -6.12 21.01 -4.54
CA ILE A 45 -5.20 20.93 -3.39
C ILE A 45 -4.83 22.33 -2.94
N PRO A 46 -4.98 22.69 -1.66
CA PRO A 46 -4.57 23.99 -1.16
C PRO A 46 -3.05 24.18 -1.35
N ASP A 47 -2.64 25.40 -1.66
CA ASP A 47 -1.22 25.71 -1.82
C ASP A 47 -0.58 26.00 -0.45
N ASN A 48 0.72 25.75 -0.32
CA ASN A 48 1.54 26.05 0.88
C ASN A 48 1.01 25.42 2.19
N TYR A 49 0.39 24.25 2.12
CA TYR A 49 -0.08 23.51 3.28
C TYR A 49 0.89 22.40 3.65
N GLU A 50 1.28 22.32 4.92
CA GLU A 50 2.14 21.25 5.42
C GLU A 50 1.29 20.03 5.81
N ILE A 51 1.49 18.92 5.09
CA ILE A 51 0.83 17.63 5.35
C ILE A 51 1.76 16.84 6.27
N LYS A 52 1.27 16.49 7.46
CA LYS A 52 1.98 15.67 8.45
C LYS A 52 1.27 14.34 8.62
N ILE A 53 1.98 13.25 8.39
CA ILE A 53 1.51 11.89 8.63
C ILE A 53 2.45 11.24 9.65
N ASN A 54 1.89 10.72 10.72
CA ASN A 54 2.61 9.89 11.67
C ASN A 54 2.37 8.43 11.29
N ASP A 55 3.26 7.89 10.47
CA ASP A 55 3.18 6.51 10.02
C ASP A 55 3.78 5.58 11.09
N LEU A 56 3.12 4.46 11.37
CA LEU A 56 3.53 3.54 12.42
C LEU A 56 4.86 2.82 12.12
N VAL A 57 5.21 2.70 10.83
CA VAL A 57 6.47 2.07 10.36
C VAL A 57 7.47 3.13 9.92
N GLN A 58 7.08 4.02 9.00
CA GLN A 58 7.99 5.02 8.42
C GLN A 58 8.30 6.17 9.38
N GLY A 59 7.47 6.35 10.42
CA GLY A 59 7.60 7.45 11.36
C GLY A 59 6.94 8.73 10.85
N LYS A 60 7.41 9.87 11.33
CA LYS A 60 6.87 11.17 10.92
C LYS A 60 7.32 11.53 9.50
N VAL A 61 6.38 11.62 8.58
CA VAL A 61 6.62 12.06 7.21
C VAL A 61 5.89 13.39 6.98
N VAL A 62 6.61 14.35 6.41
CA VAL A 62 6.11 15.71 6.17
C VAL A 62 6.31 16.05 4.70
N VAL A 63 5.24 16.53 4.05
CA VAL A 63 5.25 16.94 2.64
C VAL A 63 4.54 18.25 2.48
N ASN A 64 5.08 19.17 1.68
CA ASN A 64 4.37 20.39 1.30
C ASN A 64 3.32 20.06 0.22
N SER A 65 2.11 20.60 0.35
CA SER A 65 1.02 20.38 -0.61
C SER A 65 1.35 20.86 -2.03
N ASN A 66 2.31 21.78 -2.17
CA ASN A 66 2.84 22.16 -3.48
C ASN A 66 3.49 21.01 -4.22
N GLU A 67 3.83 19.92 -3.52
CA GLU A 67 4.36 18.69 -4.09
C GLU A 67 3.26 17.67 -4.47
N VAL A 68 1.99 17.98 -4.21
CA VAL A 68 0.84 17.12 -4.51
C VAL A 68 0.05 17.71 -5.69
N ASP A 69 -0.21 16.90 -6.71
CA ASP A 69 -1.00 17.29 -7.87
C ASP A 69 -2.47 17.54 -7.54
N ASP A 70 -3.12 18.41 -8.34
CA ASP A 70 -4.58 18.39 -8.45
C ASP A 70 -5.01 17.12 -9.20
N TYR A 71 -5.11 16.01 -8.49
CA TYR A 71 -5.37 14.71 -9.09
C TYR A 71 -6.86 14.48 -9.42
N ILE A 72 -7.11 13.55 -10.33
CA ILE A 72 -8.46 13.22 -10.77
C ILE A 72 -9.18 12.43 -9.68
N LEU A 73 -10.36 12.88 -9.29
CA LEU A 73 -11.31 12.17 -8.44
C LEU A 73 -12.27 11.32 -9.27
N VAL A 74 -12.84 11.92 -10.33
CA VAL A 74 -13.80 11.27 -11.22
C VAL A 74 -13.36 11.46 -12.67
N ARG A 75 -13.30 10.37 -13.40
CA ARG A 75 -12.91 10.34 -14.82
C ARG A 75 -14.02 10.90 -15.69
N SER A 76 -13.72 11.19 -16.97
CA SER A 76 -14.68 11.70 -17.95
C SER A 76 -15.84 10.74 -18.24
N ASN A 77 -15.67 9.44 -18.02
CA ASN A 77 -16.70 8.41 -18.07
C ASN A 77 -17.53 8.28 -16.79
N ARG A 78 -17.39 9.21 -15.86
CA ARG A 78 -18.05 9.25 -14.54
C ARG A 78 -17.59 8.19 -13.52
N MET A 79 -16.62 7.36 -13.84
CA MET A 79 -16.07 6.40 -12.88
C MET A 79 -15.12 7.10 -11.89
N PRO A 80 -15.26 6.83 -10.58
CA PRO A 80 -14.30 7.33 -9.60
C PRO A 80 -12.91 6.72 -9.83
N THR A 81 -11.90 7.44 -9.37
CA THR A 81 -10.54 6.87 -9.29
C THR A 81 -10.38 6.09 -8.00
N PHE A 82 -9.38 5.21 -7.96
CA PHE A 82 -9.00 4.48 -6.74
C PHE A 82 -8.83 5.41 -5.54
N LEU A 83 -8.19 6.57 -5.73
CA LEU A 83 -7.94 7.52 -4.64
C LEU A 83 -9.23 8.06 -3.99
N LEU A 84 -10.29 8.25 -4.76
CA LEU A 84 -11.58 8.65 -4.21
C LEU A 84 -12.34 7.46 -3.63
N ALA A 85 -12.45 6.37 -4.41
CA ALA A 85 -13.24 5.21 -4.01
C ALA A 85 -12.73 4.60 -2.69
N SER A 86 -11.42 4.39 -2.56
CA SER A 86 -10.84 3.82 -1.34
C SER A 86 -11.13 4.66 -0.09
N VAL A 87 -11.06 6.00 -0.19
CA VAL A 87 -11.37 6.85 0.98
C VAL A 87 -12.85 6.80 1.34
N VAL A 88 -13.75 6.78 0.34
CA VAL A 88 -15.19 6.65 0.58
C VAL A 88 -15.51 5.32 1.24
N ASP A 89 -14.93 4.23 0.75
CA ASP A 89 -15.12 2.89 1.30
C ASP A 89 -14.55 2.80 2.73
N ASP A 90 -13.33 3.29 2.96
CA ASP A 90 -12.69 3.31 4.28
C ASP A 90 -13.56 4.06 5.32
N ILE A 91 -14.09 5.21 4.94
CA ILE A 91 -15.00 6.00 5.82
C ILE A 91 -16.31 5.25 6.07
N SER A 92 -16.92 4.72 5.02
CA SER A 92 -18.21 4.04 5.11
C SER A 92 -18.14 2.76 5.95
N MET A 93 -16.98 2.08 5.90
CA MET A 93 -16.72 0.85 6.65
C MET A 93 -16.13 1.11 8.04
N GLY A 94 -15.83 2.36 8.39
CA GLY A 94 -15.25 2.72 9.68
C GLY A 94 -13.81 2.20 9.86
N VAL A 95 -13.01 2.15 8.79
CA VAL A 95 -11.63 1.69 8.83
C VAL A 95 -10.79 2.59 9.74
N THR A 96 -10.13 2.00 10.71
CA THR A 96 -9.30 2.71 11.71
C THR A 96 -7.81 2.65 11.39
N ASP A 97 -7.36 1.60 10.69
CA ASP A 97 -5.95 1.34 10.42
C ASP A 97 -5.76 0.87 8.97
N ILE A 98 -4.82 1.50 8.27
CA ILE A 98 -4.47 1.19 6.87
C ILE A 98 -3.03 0.70 6.84
N ILE A 99 -2.87 -0.62 6.62
CA ILE A 99 -1.57 -1.28 6.50
C ILE A 99 -1.38 -1.68 5.04
N ARG A 100 -0.33 -1.17 4.38
CA ARG A 100 -0.07 -1.41 2.95
C ARG A 100 1.39 -1.22 2.58
N GLY A 101 1.77 -1.55 1.35
CA GLY A 101 3.13 -1.33 0.85
C GLY A 101 3.51 0.16 0.79
N ASP A 102 4.78 0.46 0.99
CA ASP A 102 5.33 1.83 1.01
C ASP A 102 5.29 2.52 -0.36
N ASP A 103 5.12 1.77 -1.45
CA ASP A 103 4.83 2.32 -2.78
C ASP A 103 3.51 3.11 -2.84
N HIS A 104 2.64 2.93 -1.85
CA HIS A 104 1.41 3.69 -1.66
C HIS A 104 1.54 4.90 -0.73
N LEU A 105 2.72 5.17 -0.16
CA LEU A 105 2.93 6.30 0.75
C LEU A 105 2.56 7.65 0.13
N THR A 106 2.90 7.87 -1.15
CA THR A 106 2.51 9.09 -1.88
C THR A 106 1.00 9.24 -2.04
N ASN A 107 0.25 8.14 -2.07
CA ASN A 107 -1.22 8.19 -2.13
C ASN A 107 -1.81 8.71 -0.82
N THR A 108 -1.16 8.48 0.31
CA THR A 108 -1.61 8.98 1.62
C THR A 108 -1.68 10.50 1.65
N PHE A 109 -0.70 11.19 1.05
CA PHE A 109 -0.71 12.66 0.97
C PHE A 109 -1.84 13.19 0.09
N ARG A 110 -2.21 12.45 -0.96
CA ARG A 110 -3.37 12.77 -1.79
C ARG A 110 -4.67 12.51 -1.03
N GLN A 111 -4.82 11.35 -0.42
CA GLN A 111 -5.99 10.93 0.35
C GLN A 111 -6.23 11.78 1.60
N PHE A 112 -5.17 12.35 2.20
CA PHE A 112 -5.24 13.23 3.37
C PHE A 112 -6.30 14.33 3.25
N PHE A 113 -6.35 15.00 2.10
CA PHE A 113 -7.32 16.09 1.90
C PHE A 113 -8.76 15.58 1.77
N LEU A 114 -8.97 14.36 1.27
CA LEU A 114 -10.30 13.75 1.20
C LEU A 114 -10.83 13.45 2.60
N TYR A 115 -10.02 12.82 3.46
CA TYR A 115 -10.38 12.60 4.87
C TYR A 115 -10.64 13.91 5.60
N LYS A 116 -9.77 14.91 5.40
CA LYS A 116 -9.94 16.21 6.03
C LYS A 116 -11.23 16.92 5.59
N MET A 117 -11.59 16.83 4.32
CA MET A 117 -12.82 17.43 3.78
C MET A 117 -14.09 16.70 4.23
N SER A 118 -14.03 15.40 4.48
CA SER A 118 -15.15 14.61 5.01
C SER A 118 -15.36 14.81 6.53
N GLN A 119 -14.49 15.60 7.19
CA GLN A 119 -14.52 15.84 8.62
C GLN A 119 -14.40 14.57 9.47
N THR A 120 -13.86 13.50 8.90
CA THR A 120 -13.60 12.25 9.60
C THR A 120 -12.20 12.23 10.19
N LYS A 121 -12.01 11.43 11.24
CA LYS A 121 -10.69 11.18 11.81
C LYS A 121 -9.83 10.46 10.77
N LEU A 122 -8.58 10.88 10.61
CA LEU A 122 -7.61 10.14 9.81
C LEU A 122 -7.38 8.75 10.42
N PRO A 123 -7.36 7.68 9.60
CA PRO A 123 -6.93 6.37 10.07
C PRO A 123 -5.44 6.39 10.46
N ASN A 124 -5.02 5.43 11.24
CA ASN A 124 -3.60 5.16 11.42
C ASN A 124 -3.04 4.58 10.12
N PHE A 125 -1.84 4.99 9.76
CA PHE A 125 -1.15 4.46 8.58
C PHE A 125 0.08 3.66 8.99
N ALA A 126 0.32 2.56 8.29
CA ALA A 126 1.53 1.76 8.40
C ALA A 126 1.97 1.34 6.99
N HIS A 127 3.02 1.96 6.49
CA HIS A 127 3.58 1.64 5.18
C HIS A 127 4.76 0.69 5.35
N ILE A 128 4.51 -0.60 5.08
CA ILE A 128 5.52 -1.66 5.16
C ILE A 128 6.39 -1.65 3.89
N PRO A 129 7.71 -1.88 4.04
CA PRO A 129 8.63 -1.87 2.91
C PRO A 129 8.30 -3.00 1.92
N LEU A 130 8.66 -2.77 0.66
CA LEU A 130 8.47 -3.73 -0.41
C LEU A 130 9.33 -4.98 -0.19
N ILE A 131 8.82 -6.11 -0.69
CA ILE A 131 9.61 -7.34 -0.83
C ILE A 131 10.26 -7.32 -2.22
N LEU A 132 11.57 -7.57 -2.25
CA LEU A 132 12.38 -7.59 -3.44
C LEU A 132 12.68 -9.04 -3.85
N ASN A 133 12.89 -9.27 -5.14
CA ASN A 133 13.43 -10.52 -5.64
C ASN A 133 14.92 -10.69 -5.24
N GLU A 134 15.53 -11.82 -5.57
CA GLU A 134 16.94 -12.11 -5.27
C GLU A 134 17.89 -11.07 -5.91
N LYS A 135 17.52 -10.50 -7.05
CA LYS A 135 18.29 -9.45 -7.75
C LYS A 135 18.15 -8.07 -7.10
N GLY A 136 17.22 -7.89 -6.14
CA GLY A 136 16.97 -6.61 -5.50
C GLY A 136 15.97 -5.71 -6.23
N GLU A 137 15.22 -6.25 -7.18
CA GLU A 137 14.16 -5.56 -7.89
C GLU A 137 12.81 -5.76 -7.19
N LYS A 138 11.86 -4.85 -7.40
CA LYS A 138 10.50 -5.00 -6.86
C LYS A 138 9.88 -6.30 -7.36
N LEU A 139 9.40 -7.10 -6.43
CA LEU A 139 8.72 -8.36 -6.74
C LEU A 139 7.51 -8.11 -7.65
N SER A 140 7.48 -8.78 -8.78
CA SER A 140 6.40 -8.68 -9.75
C SER A 140 5.82 -10.05 -10.10
N LYS A 141 4.61 -10.08 -10.66
CA LYS A 141 4.00 -11.33 -11.15
C LYS A 141 4.84 -12.03 -12.23
N ARG A 142 5.80 -11.32 -12.86
CA ARG A 142 6.70 -11.86 -13.89
C ARG A 142 7.92 -12.58 -13.31
N ASP A 143 8.18 -12.42 -12.01
CA ASP A 143 9.34 -13.04 -11.34
C ASP A 143 9.10 -14.52 -10.96
N ASN A 144 8.03 -15.16 -11.47
CA ASN A 144 7.65 -16.53 -11.13
C ASN A 144 7.63 -16.81 -9.62
N VAL A 145 7.28 -15.80 -8.84
CA VAL A 145 7.15 -15.97 -7.39
C VAL A 145 5.97 -16.88 -7.12
N PRO A 146 6.19 -17.97 -6.40
CA PRO A 146 5.11 -18.89 -6.06
C PRO A 146 4.01 -18.16 -5.31
N SER A 147 2.76 -18.36 -5.74
CA SER A 147 1.60 -17.97 -4.94
C SER A 147 1.55 -18.81 -3.65
N LEU A 148 0.71 -18.41 -2.68
CA LEU A 148 0.49 -19.25 -1.50
C LEU A 148 -0.02 -20.66 -1.86
N ILE A 149 -0.78 -20.77 -2.94
CA ILE A 149 -1.27 -22.05 -3.46
C ILE A 149 -0.10 -22.91 -3.97
N ASP A 150 0.84 -22.29 -4.70
CA ASP A 150 2.03 -23.00 -5.20
C ASP A 150 2.92 -23.49 -4.04
N PHE A 151 3.07 -22.70 -2.97
CA PHE A 151 3.76 -23.15 -1.76
C PHE A 151 3.07 -24.36 -1.14
N LYS A 152 1.74 -24.33 -1.02
CA LYS A 152 0.95 -25.46 -0.51
C LYS A 152 1.18 -26.72 -1.38
N GLN A 153 1.09 -26.60 -2.71
CA GLN A 153 1.32 -27.69 -3.65
C GLN A 153 2.73 -28.27 -3.58
N LYS A 154 3.72 -27.45 -3.23
CA LYS A 154 5.11 -27.88 -3.01
C LYS A 154 5.37 -28.47 -1.62
N GLY A 155 4.35 -28.62 -0.80
CA GLY A 155 4.46 -29.23 0.54
C GLY A 155 4.98 -28.28 1.62
N TYR A 156 4.91 -26.98 1.42
CA TYR A 156 5.24 -26.03 2.49
C TYR A 156 4.12 -25.93 3.51
N LEU A 157 4.47 -26.01 4.77
CA LEU A 157 3.54 -25.86 5.88
C LEU A 157 3.17 -24.41 6.10
N SER A 158 1.92 -24.16 6.48
CA SER A 158 1.44 -22.79 6.77
C SER A 158 2.25 -22.11 7.87
N GLN A 159 2.68 -22.85 8.89
CA GLN A 159 3.52 -22.34 9.98
C GLN A 159 4.87 -21.82 9.46
N ALA A 160 5.51 -22.56 8.54
CA ALA A 160 6.76 -22.15 7.92
C ALA A 160 6.61 -20.88 7.11
N ILE A 161 5.52 -20.78 6.34
CA ILE A 161 5.23 -19.59 5.52
C ILE A 161 4.97 -18.37 6.43
N VAL A 162 4.15 -18.51 7.48
CA VAL A 162 3.87 -17.41 8.42
C VAL A 162 5.14 -16.95 9.11
N ASN A 163 5.96 -17.88 9.62
CA ASN A 163 7.24 -17.52 10.25
C ASN A 163 8.16 -16.81 9.25
N TYR A 164 8.25 -17.29 8.01
CA TYR A 164 9.04 -16.68 6.97
C TYR A 164 8.58 -15.25 6.66
N LEU A 165 7.28 -15.03 6.46
CA LEU A 165 6.70 -13.71 6.18
C LEU A 165 6.94 -12.73 7.35
N LEU A 166 6.81 -13.18 8.59
CA LEU A 166 7.17 -12.36 9.77
C LEU A 166 8.63 -11.90 9.68
N ARG A 167 9.55 -12.81 9.36
CA ARG A 167 10.99 -12.52 9.28
C ARG A 167 11.40 -11.66 8.10
N LEU A 168 10.55 -11.47 7.10
CA LEU A 168 10.83 -10.58 5.97
C LEU A 168 10.81 -9.10 6.34
N GLY A 169 10.12 -8.71 7.37
CA GLY A 169 10.03 -7.30 7.75
C GLY A 169 10.11 -7.04 9.25
N TRP A 170 10.08 -8.10 10.08
CA TRP A 170 10.07 -7.98 11.52
C TRP A 170 11.00 -9.01 12.17
N SER A 171 11.52 -8.71 13.33
CA SER A 171 12.37 -9.62 14.10
C SER A 171 12.14 -9.48 15.60
N TYR A 172 12.36 -10.56 16.32
CA TYR A 172 12.36 -10.58 17.78
C TYR A 172 13.71 -11.10 18.28
N GLY A 173 14.63 -10.18 18.52
CA GLY A 173 16.01 -10.50 18.82
C GLY A 173 16.63 -11.42 17.76
N ASN A 174 17.35 -12.45 18.20
CA ASN A 174 17.98 -13.45 17.35
C ASN A 174 17.12 -14.70 17.10
N LYS A 175 15.83 -14.66 17.48
CA LYS A 175 14.94 -15.82 17.36
C LYS A 175 14.55 -16.04 15.90
N GLU A 176 14.94 -17.19 15.35
CA GLU A 176 14.62 -17.57 13.96
C GLU A 176 13.26 -18.26 13.87
N ILE A 177 12.94 -19.11 14.84
CA ILE A 177 11.68 -19.84 14.89
C ILE A 177 10.67 -19.05 15.71
N LEU A 178 9.61 -18.62 15.03
CA LEU A 178 8.55 -17.76 15.56
C LEU A 178 7.21 -18.46 15.31
N ASP A 179 6.74 -19.21 16.29
CA ASP A 179 5.40 -19.76 16.22
C ASP A 179 4.34 -18.65 16.31
N LEU A 180 3.14 -18.93 15.81
CA LEU A 180 2.08 -17.94 15.67
C LEU A 180 1.60 -17.40 17.03
N ASP A 181 1.49 -18.28 18.04
CA ASP A 181 0.93 -17.89 19.35
C ASP A 181 1.92 -17.05 20.17
N PHE A 182 3.21 -17.36 20.05
CA PHE A 182 4.25 -16.49 20.58
C PHE A 182 4.27 -15.16 19.84
N SER A 183 4.23 -15.20 18.50
CA SER A 183 4.29 -13.99 17.67
C SER A 183 3.14 -13.04 17.95
N LYS A 184 1.91 -13.53 18.14
CA LYS A 184 0.75 -12.70 18.53
C LYS A 184 0.96 -11.93 19.83
N LYS A 185 1.75 -12.47 20.77
CA LYS A 185 1.99 -11.83 22.07
C LYS A 185 3.04 -10.73 22.02
N VAL A 186 4.00 -10.84 21.11
CA VAL A 186 5.18 -9.96 21.06
C VAL A 186 5.23 -9.06 19.82
N PHE A 187 4.39 -9.31 18.81
CA PHE A 187 4.38 -8.53 17.59
C PHE A 187 3.89 -7.10 17.82
N SER A 188 4.66 -6.15 17.31
CA SER A 188 4.24 -4.76 17.21
C SER A 188 4.52 -4.24 15.80
N ILE A 189 3.53 -3.59 15.19
CA ILE A 189 3.68 -2.97 13.88
C ILE A 189 4.75 -1.87 13.86
N LYS A 190 5.03 -1.25 15.02
CA LYS A 190 6.05 -0.21 15.16
C LYS A 190 7.47 -0.75 15.08
N ASP A 191 7.64 -2.07 15.29
CA ASP A 191 8.93 -2.75 15.26
C ASP A 191 9.22 -3.34 13.86
N VAL A 192 8.32 -3.13 12.90
CA VAL A 192 8.56 -3.50 11.51
C VAL A 192 9.67 -2.62 10.93
N GLY A 193 10.65 -3.26 10.31
CA GLY A 193 11.79 -2.58 9.68
C GLY A 193 11.34 -1.67 8.52
N LYS A 194 12.13 -0.62 8.28
CA LYS A 194 11.86 0.34 7.19
C LYS A 194 12.54 -0.03 5.86
N SER A 195 13.48 -0.95 5.91
CA SER A 195 14.24 -1.36 4.72
C SER A 195 13.57 -2.51 4.00
N PRO A 196 13.55 -2.50 2.65
CA PRO A 196 13.06 -3.64 1.88
C PRO A 196 13.81 -4.92 2.20
N SER A 197 13.08 -6.03 2.22
CA SER A 197 13.65 -7.37 2.43
C SER A 197 13.68 -8.13 1.11
N LYS A 198 14.73 -8.94 0.91
CA LYS A 198 14.83 -9.83 -0.26
C LYS A 198 14.26 -11.21 0.07
N ILE A 199 13.63 -11.82 -0.93
CA ILE A 199 13.24 -13.22 -0.84
C ILE A 199 14.52 -14.07 -0.72
N ASP A 200 14.49 -14.99 0.24
CA ASP A 200 15.53 -16.01 0.45
C ASP A 200 14.89 -17.40 0.49
N LYS A 201 15.07 -18.14 -0.61
CA LYS A 201 14.51 -19.49 -0.75
C LYS A 201 15.12 -20.47 0.26
N LYS A 202 16.41 -20.36 0.55
CA LYS A 202 17.09 -21.25 1.51
C LYS A 202 16.49 -21.10 2.90
N LYS A 203 16.12 -19.87 3.25
CA LYS A 203 15.53 -19.58 4.56
C LYS A 203 14.12 -20.17 4.72
N ILE A 204 13.27 -20.08 3.70
CA ILE A 204 11.94 -20.68 3.78
C ILE A 204 12.04 -22.21 3.77
N ASP A 205 12.98 -22.81 3.00
CA ASP A 205 13.23 -24.24 2.98
C ASP A 205 13.68 -24.73 4.37
N PHE A 206 14.60 -24.02 5.02
CA PHE A 206 15.05 -24.31 6.39
C PHE A 206 13.87 -24.29 7.38
N LEU A 207 13.05 -23.24 7.34
CA LEU A 207 11.88 -23.14 8.21
C LEU A 207 10.90 -24.28 7.98
N ASN A 208 10.66 -24.64 6.72
CA ASN A 208 9.76 -25.74 6.38
C ASN A 208 10.28 -27.08 6.90
N GLN A 209 11.58 -27.36 6.74
CA GLN A 209 12.20 -28.56 7.29
C GLN A 209 12.09 -28.63 8.82
N PHE A 210 12.27 -27.47 9.49
CA PHE A 210 12.12 -27.41 10.95
C PHE A 210 10.70 -27.80 11.35
N TYR A 211 9.68 -27.16 10.81
CA TYR A 211 8.28 -27.43 11.17
C TYR A 211 7.83 -28.84 10.76
N LEU A 212 8.37 -29.41 9.65
CA LEU A 212 8.09 -30.78 9.25
C LEU A 212 8.60 -31.81 10.28
N LYS A 213 9.72 -31.54 10.95
CA LYS A 213 10.25 -32.41 12.01
C LYS A 213 9.43 -32.36 13.30
N GLU A 214 8.80 -31.23 13.56
CA GLU A 214 7.97 -31.02 14.76
C GLU A 214 6.53 -31.57 14.61
N ILE A 215 6.10 -31.82 13.40
CA ILE A 215 4.73 -32.31 13.11
C ILE A 215 4.61 -33.81 13.38
N SER A 216 3.54 -34.22 14.05
CA SER A 216 3.28 -35.66 14.23
C SER A 216 2.94 -36.36 12.92
N ALA A 217 3.40 -37.60 12.76
CA ALA A 217 3.09 -38.42 11.58
C ALA A 217 1.57 -38.55 11.33
N LYS A 218 0.76 -38.61 12.39
CA LYS A 218 -0.70 -38.64 12.33
C LYS A 218 -1.28 -37.38 11.66
N LYS A 219 -0.71 -36.24 11.92
CA LYS A 219 -1.17 -34.96 11.31
C LYS A 219 -0.75 -34.87 9.86
N ILE A 220 0.47 -35.29 9.52
CA ILE A 220 0.93 -35.35 8.12
C ILE A 220 -0.01 -36.24 7.31
N TYR A 221 -0.31 -37.44 7.81
CA TYR A 221 -1.23 -38.40 7.16
C TYR A 221 -2.63 -37.76 6.96
N SER A 222 -3.17 -37.11 7.97
CA SER A 222 -4.47 -36.40 7.88
C SER A 222 -4.48 -35.26 6.84
N ASP A 223 -3.38 -34.56 6.65
CA ASP A 223 -3.31 -33.42 5.73
C ASP A 223 -3.03 -33.89 4.27
N LEU A 224 -2.45 -35.05 4.07
CA LEU A 224 -2.26 -35.68 2.74
C LEU A 224 -3.56 -36.27 2.17
N ASN A 225 -4.53 -36.60 3.01
CA ASN A 225 -5.80 -37.21 2.63
C ASN A 225 -6.96 -36.20 2.50
N LYS A 226 -6.66 -34.89 2.51
CA LYS A 226 -7.61 -33.81 2.25
C LYS A 226 -7.40 -33.18 0.87
#